data_676a356c3f3f1d442db46ac9fff04595
#
_entry.id   676a356c3f3f1d442db46ac9fff04595
#
_cell.length_a   1.000
_cell.length_b   1.000
_cell.length_c   1.000
_cell.angle_alpha   90.00
_cell.angle_beta   90.00
_cell.angle_gamma   90.00
#
_symmetry.space_group_name_H-M   'P 1'
#
loop_
_entity.id
_entity.type
_entity.pdbx_description
1 polymer ?
#
loop_
_entity_poly.entity_id
_entity_poly.type
_entity_poly.pdbx_seq_one_letter_code
_entity_poly.pdbx_strand_id
1 'polypeptide(L)'
;MDQTIVRSALFVPATRPERIAKALGSGADAVIVDLEDAVAENLKVQARANLDAFLDANPQARVLVRINAPHHEQQAADLDLCRRQPGVVAVVLPKAESAAQVELAAACAKPVWPIIESARGLLELPAIARAAGIERLTFGALDLGLDMGLSSTSVAAQRILDQARYAILLHSRL
;
A
#
# COMPACT_ATOMS: atom_id res chain seq x y z
N MET A 1 -1.63 5.98 23.66
CA MET A 1 -0.95 4.97 22.82
C MET A 1 0.12 5.69 22.06
N ASP A 2 1.36 5.27 22.25
CA ASP A 2 2.50 5.86 21.56
C ASP A 2 2.41 5.45 20.09
N GLN A 3 1.90 6.34 19.23
CA GLN A 3 1.84 6.07 17.80
C GLN A 3 3.26 6.15 17.27
N THR A 4 3.86 5.00 17.01
CA THR A 4 5.16 4.94 16.36
C THR A 4 5.09 5.72 15.03
N ILE A 5 5.85 6.81 14.95
CA ILE A 5 5.88 7.65 13.74
C ILE A 5 6.62 6.87 12.65
N VAL A 6 5.91 6.46 11.61
CA VAL A 6 6.51 5.87 10.40
C VAL A 6 6.96 7.01 9.49
N ARG A 7 8.27 7.21 9.37
CA ARG A 7 8.90 8.25 8.53
C ARG A 7 9.43 7.69 7.22
N SER A 8 9.75 6.40 7.22
CA SER A 8 10.30 5.70 6.06
C SER A 8 9.60 4.36 5.85
N ALA A 9 9.24 4.07 4.59
CA ALA A 9 8.70 2.78 4.17
C ALA A 9 9.49 2.29 2.96
N LEU A 10 10.05 1.08 3.07
CA LEU A 10 10.87 0.49 2.04
C LEU A 10 10.10 -0.60 1.28
N PHE A 11 9.94 -0.43 -0.04
CA PHE A 11 9.31 -1.42 -0.90
C PHE A 11 10.29 -2.53 -1.30
N VAL A 12 9.80 -3.77 -1.29
CA VAL A 12 10.53 -4.97 -1.74
C VAL A 12 9.61 -5.83 -2.58
N PRO A 13 9.94 -6.15 -3.85
CA PRO A 13 9.12 -7.04 -4.65
C PRO A 13 9.12 -8.47 -4.08
N ALA A 14 7.97 -9.09 -3.97
CA ALA A 14 7.83 -10.46 -3.44
C ALA A 14 8.45 -11.53 -4.36
N THR A 15 8.81 -11.18 -5.58
CA THR A 15 9.63 -12.03 -6.48
C THR A 15 11.08 -12.20 -6.00
N ARG A 16 11.50 -11.42 -4.99
CA ARG A 16 12.87 -11.41 -4.46
C ARG A 16 12.84 -11.62 -2.94
N PRO A 17 12.36 -12.80 -2.46
CA PRO A 17 12.18 -13.06 -1.02
C PRO A 17 13.47 -12.92 -0.22
N GLU A 18 14.64 -13.18 -0.82
CA GLU A 18 15.96 -13.00 -0.21
C GLU A 18 16.25 -11.55 0.18
N ARG A 19 15.51 -10.58 -0.38
CA ARG A 19 15.65 -9.15 -0.05
C ARG A 19 14.80 -8.73 1.14
N ILE A 20 13.77 -9.49 1.50
CA ILE A 20 12.85 -9.11 2.59
C ILE A 20 13.62 -9.05 3.92
N ALA A 21 14.41 -10.07 4.25
CA ALA A 21 15.23 -10.06 5.47
C ALA A 21 16.21 -8.88 5.51
N LYS A 22 16.84 -8.56 4.36
CA LYS A 22 17.75 -7.42 4.24
C LYS A 22 17.01 -6.08 4.45
N ALA A 23 15.81 -5.95 3.91
CA ALA A 23 14.99 -4.76 4.08
C ALA A 23 14.56 -4.57 5.54
N LEU A 24 14.16 -5.64 6.22
CA LEU A 24 13.82 -5.61 7.65
C LEU A 24 15.02 -5.18 8.52
N GLY A 25 16.24 -5.53 8.12
CA GLY A 25 17.48 -5.10 8.78
C GLY A 25 18.01 -3.72 8.37
N SER A 26 17.33 -2.99 7.46
CA SER A 26 17.84 -1.72 6.90
C SER A 26 17.70 -0.51 7.82
N GLY A 27 16.88 -0.61 8.86
CA GLY A 27 16.50 0.51 9.72
C GLY A 27 15.33 1.35 9.19
N ALA A 28 14.66 0.93 8.10
CA ALA A 28 13.40 1.53 7.68
C ALA A 28 12.31 1.27 8.75
N ASP A 29 11.46 2.28 9.00
CA ASP A 29 10.39 2.16 10.00
C ASP A 29 9.32 1.13 9.58
N ALA A 30 9.13 0.92 8.28
CA ALA A 30 8.24 -0.09 7.73
C ALA A 30 8.84 -0.74 6.47
N VAL A 31 8.54 -2.02 6.26
CA VAL A 31 8.86 -2.74 5.03
C VAL A 31 7.56 -3.14 4.36
N ILE A 32 7.40 -2.76 3.09
CA ILE A 32 6.23 -3.08 2.27
C ILE A 32 6.66 -4.13 1.25
N VAL A 33 6.13 -5.34 1.39
CA VAL A 33 6.34 -6.39 0.39
C VAL A 33 5.30 -6.21 -0.71
N ASP A 34 5.79 -6.10 -1.94
CA ASP A 34 4.97 -5.73 -3.08
C ASP A 34 4.53 -6.95 -3.90
N LEU A 35 3.23 -7.05 -4.11
CA LEU A 35 2.58 -8.02 -5.01
C LEU A 35 2.01 -7.36 -6.27
N GLU A 36 2.11 -6.03 -6.39
CA GLU A 36 1.48 -5.24 -7.45
C GLU A 36 2.49 -4.84 -8.54
N ASP A 37 2.77 -3.56 -8.72
CA ASP A 37 3.50 -3.02 -9.89
C ASP A 37 4.93 -3.53 -10.04
N ALA A 38 5.63 -3.85 -8.94
CA ALA A 38 6.98 -4.40 -9.03
C ALA A 38 7.00 -5.91 -9.37
N VAL A 39 5.84 -6.51 -9.63
CA VAL A 39 5.67 -7.94 -9.95
C VAL A 39 4.99 -8.10 -11.29
N ALA A 40 5.68 -8.70 -12.25
CA ALA A 40 5.11 -9.01 -13.56
C ALA A 40 3.89 -9.94 -13.43
N GLU A 41 2.90 -9.79 -14.33
CA GLU A 41 1.61 -10.47 -14.26
C GLU A 41 1.74 -11.99 -14.12
N ASN A 42 2.58 -12.59 -14.93
CA ASN A 42 2.84 -14.04 -14.92
C ASN A 42 3.58 -14.54 -13.67
N LEU A 43 4.06 -13.63 -12.81
CA LEU A 43 4.78 -13.96 -11.57
C LEU A 43 3.98 -13.70 -10.30
N LYS A 44 2.77 -13.15 -10.38
CA LYS A 44 1.98 -12.76 -9.21
C LYS A 44 1.66 -13.94 -8.27
N VAL A 45 1.28 -15.07 -8.83
CA VAL A 45 1.04 -16.30 -8.05
C VAL A 45 2.32 -16.78 -7.35
N GLN A 46 3.45 -16.77 -8.05
CA GLN A 46 4.74 -17.16 -7.48
C GLN A 46 5.20 -16.15 -6.41
N ALA A 47 5.02 -14.86 -6.64
CA ALA A 47 5.36 -13.81 -5.68
C ALA A 47 4.60 -13.97 -4.36
N ARG A 48 3.29 -14.26 -4.45
CA ARG A 48 2.46 -14.55 -3.27
C ARG A 48 2.94 -15.79 -2.52
N ALA A 49 3.26 -16.88 -3.24
CA ALA A 49 3.80 -18.09 -2.64
C ALA A 49 5.18 -17.87 -1.97
N ASN A 50 6.04 -17.05 -2.57
CA ASN A 50 7.32 -16.67 -1.99
C ASN A 50 7.16 -15.92 -0.67
N LEU A 51 6.21 -14.98 -0.61
CA LEU A 51 5.91 -14.22 0.61
C LEU A 51 5.36 -15.13 1.70
N ASP A 52 4.42 -16.01 1.36
CA ASP A 52 3.84 -16.98 2.28
C ASP A 52 4.93 -17.85 2.91
N ALA A 53 5.77 -18.48 2.08
CA ALA A 53 6.90 -19.31 2.54
C ALA A 53 7.93 -18.52 3.37
N PHE A 54 8.18 -17.24 3.01
CA PHE A 54 9.08 -16.40 3.79
C PHE A 54 8.52 -16.13 5.20
N LEU A 55 7.25 -15.83 5.32
CA LEU A 55 6.60 -15.55 6.61
C LEU A 55 6.51 -16.79 7.49
N ASP A 56 6.24 -17.95 6.89
CA ASP A 56 6.26 -19.25 7.62
C ASP A 56 7.64 -19.56 8.18
N ALA A 57 8.69 -19.30 7.42
CA ALA A 57 10.07 -19.51 7.85
C ALA A 57 10.57 -18.43 8.84
N ASN A 58 9.91 -17.29 8.94
CA ASN A 58 10.31 -16.14 9.76
C ASN A 58 9.15 -15.61 10.62
N PRO A 59 8.68 -16.34 11.63
CA PRO A 59 7.47 -16.00 12.39
C PRO A 59 7.56 -14.67 13.17
N GLN A 60 8.76 -14.13 13.35
CA GLN A 60 8.98 -12.82 13.98
C GLN A 60 8.97 -11.66 12.98
N ALA A 61 8.99 -11.93 11.67
CA ALA A 61 8.94 -10.88 10.66
C ALA A 61 7.60 -10.12 10.74
N ARG A 62 7.69 -8.80 10.57
CA ARG A 62 6.53 -7.91 10.53
C ARG A 62 6.65 -7.05 9.28
N VAL A 63 5.71 -7.23 8.35
CA VAL A 63 5.70 -6.54 7.06
C VAL A 63 4.31 -5.99 6.75
N LEU A 64 4.28 -4.93 5.96
CA LEU A 64 3.09 -4.53 5.24
C LEU A 64 3.10 -5.22 3.88
N VAL A 65 1.93 -5.42 3.29
CA VAL A 65 1.80 -6.03 1.96
C VAL A 65 1.03 -5.11 1.04
N ARG A 66 1.67 -4.66 -0.05
CA ARG A 66 0.94 -4.01 -1.13
C ARG A 66 0.31 -5.11 -1.99
N ILE A 67 -1.01 -5.21 -1.89
CA ILE A 67 -1.83 -6.17 -2.63
C ILE A 67 -2.07 -5.67 -4.07
N ASN A 68 -2.54 -6.55 -4.94
CA ASN A 68 -2.98 -6.14 -6.26
C ASN A 68 -4.17 -5.17 -6.20
N ALA A 69 -4.26 -4.29 -7.20
CA ALA A 69 -5.25 -3.22 -7.27
C ALA A 69 -6.70 -3.72 -7.19
N PRO A 70 -7.67 -2.86 -6.82
CA PRO A 70 -9.10 -3.20 -6.88
C PRO A 70 -9.50 -3.76 -8.26
N HIS A 71 -10.37 -4.78 -8.26
CA HIS A 71 -10.82 -5.51 -9.45
C HIS A 71 -9.77 -6.38 -10.16
N HIS A 72 -8.53 -6.41 -9.68
CA HIS A 72 -7.53 -7.34 -10.20
C HIS A 72 -7.85 -8.78 -9.75
N GLU A 73 -7.72 -9.76 -10.64
CA GLU A 73 -8.07 -11.17 -10.36
C GLU A 73 -7.30 -11.79 -9.18
N GLN A 74 -6.09 -11.30 -8.87
CA GLN A 74 -5.27 -11.80 -7.79
C GLN A 74 -5.58 -11.15 -6.43
N GLN A 75 -6.37 -10.08 -6.37
CA GLN A 75 -6.62 -9.32 -5.13
C GLN A 75 -7.22 -10.18 -4.02
N ALA A 76 -8.21 -11.00 -4.33
CA ALA A 76 -8.87 -11.85 -3.33
C ALA A 76 -7.90 -12.85 -2.69
N ALA A 77 -7.01 -13.44 -3.49
CA ALA A 77 -6.00 -14.37 -3.00
C ALA A 77 -4.91 -13.67 -2.16
N ASP A 78 -4.57 -12.42 -2.49
CA ASP A 78 -3.65 -11.59 -1.69
C ASP A 78 -4.25 -11.25 -0.33
N LEU A 79 -5.52 -10.87 -0.28
CA LEU A 79 -6.25 -10.60 0.96
C LEU A 79 -6.37 -11.85 1.84
N ASP A 80 -6.58 -13.03 1.23
CA ASP A 80 -6.61 -14.29 1.98
C ASP A 80 -5.24 -14.60 2.60
N LEU A 81 -4.14 -14.40 1.88
CA LEU A 81 -2.79 -14.50 2.43
C LEU A 81 -2.62 -13.52 3.61
N CYS A 82 -2.97 -12.25 3.42
CA CYS A 82 -2.84 -11.24 4.48
C CYS A 82 -3.62 -11.62 5.74
N ARG A 83 -4.83 -12.19 5.57
CA ARG A 83 -5.67 -12.65 6.68
C ARG A 83 -5.02 -13.80 7.45
N ARG A 84 -4.42 -14.78 6.75
CA ARG A 84 -3.84 -16.00 7.35
C ARG A 84 -2.50 -15.74 8.01
N GLN A 85 -1.70 -14.83 7.47
CA GLN A 85 -0.33 -14.59 7.91
C GLN A 85 -0.26 -13.60 9.07
N PRO A 86 0.14 -14.04 10.28
CA PRO A 86 0.28 -13.14 11.44
C PRO A 86 1.43 -12.14 11.27
N GLY A 87 2.41 -12.44 10.43
CA GLY A 87 3.52 -11.54 10.09
C GLY A 87 3.11 -10.33 9.25
N VAL A 88 1.92 -10.37 8.59
CA VAL A 88 1.35 -9.21 7.91
C VAL A 88 0.67 -8.31 8.93
N VAL A 89 1.18 -7.10 9.11
CA VAL A 89 0.68 -6.14 10.10
C VAL A 89 -0.26 -5.10 9.53
N ALA A 90 -0.20 -4.82 8.24
CA ALA A 90 -1.16 -3.96 7.54
C ALA A 90 -1.18 -4.29 6.04
N VAL A 91 -2.28 -3.93 5.38
CA VAL A 91 -2.46 -4.01 3.93
C VAL A 91 -2.28 -2.63 3.32
N VAL A 92 -1.45 -2.52 2.29
CA VAL A 92 -1.31 -1.32 1.46
C VAL A 92 -2.20 -1.53 0.23
N LEU A 93 -3.23 -0.70 0.09
CA LEU A 93 -4.21 -0.77 -0.99
C LEU A 93 -3.83 0.25 -2.08
N PRO A 94 -3.30 -0.18 -3.24
CA PRO A 94 -3.01 0.73 -4.34
C PRO A 94 -4.30 1.20 -5.01
N LYS A 95 -4.23 2.31 -5.73
CA LYS A 95 -5.32 2.85 -6.58
C LYS A 95 -6.67 2.91 -5.85
N ALA A 96 -6.63 3.38 -4.59
CA ALA A 96 -7.83 3.51 -3.76
C ALA A 96 -8.71 4.66 -4.25
N GLU A 97 -9.94 4.35 -4.68
CA GLU A 97 -10.86 5.28 -5.31
C GLU A 97 -12.26 5.32 -4.67
N SER A 98 -12.46 4.57 -3.58
CA SER A 98 -13.71 4.60 -2.82
C SER A 98 -13.55 4.04 -1.41
N ALA A 99 -14.44 4.45 -0.48
CA ALA A 99 -14.54 3.87 0.85
C ALA A 99 -14.82 2.35 0.80
N ALA A 100 -15.67 1.90 -0.11
CA ALA A 100 -16.02 0.49 -0.25
C ALA A 100 -14.81 -0.41 -0.59
N GLN A 101 -13.85 0.10 -1.39
CA GLN A 101 -12.61 -0.63 -1.67
C GLN A 101 -11.74 -0.78 -0.41
N VAL A 102 -11.66 0.26 0.43
CA VAL A 102 -10.94 0.21 1.71
C VAL A 102 -11.59 -0.79 2.67
N GLU A 103 -12.92 -0.73 2.79
CA GLU A 103 -13.70 -1.64 3.65
C GLU A 103 -13.57 -3.10 3.20
N LEU A 104 -13.58 -3.34 1.89
CA LEU A 104 -13.33 -4.68 1.33
C LEU A 104 -11.92 -5.18 1.70
N ALA A 105 -10.90 -4.33 1.59
CA ALA A 105 -9.55 -4.70 1.98
C ALA A 105 -9.45 -4.95 3.49
N ALA A 106 -10.12 -4.15 4.32
CA ALA A 106 -10.16 -4.29 5.77
C ALA A 106 -10.86 -5.58 6.24
N ALA A 107 -11.68 -6.21 5.40
CA ALA A 107 -12.35 -7.48 5.72
C ALA A 107 -11.36 -8.64 5.97
N CYS A 108 -10.09 -8.51 5.58
CA CYS A 108 -9.02 -9.45 5.96
C CYS A 108 -8.57 -9.31 7.43
N ALA A 109 -9.22 -8.45 8.23
CA ALA A 109 -8.92 -8.16 9.64
C ALA A 109 -7.51 -7.57 9.87
N LYS A 110 -7.00 -6.81 8.89
CA LYS A 110 -5.76 -6.03 8.99
C LYS A 110 -6.07 -4.54 8.76
N PRO A 111 -5.32 -3.64 9.42
CA PRO A 111 -5.38 -2.21 9.09
C PRO A 111 -5.03 -1.95 7.62
N VAL A 112 -5.65 -0.93 7.02
CA VAL A 112 -5.45 -0.59 5.61
C VAL A 112 -4.75 0.77 5.48
N TRP A 113 -3.75 0.81 4.60
CA TRP A 113 -3.06 2.00 4.14
C TRP A 113 -3.41 2.23 2.66
N PRO A 114 -4.48 2.96 2.34
CA PRO A 114 -4.80 3.26 0.95
C PRO A 114 -3.76 4.23 0.37
N ILE A 115 -3.36 3.99 -0.88
CA ILE A 115 -2.53 4.91 -1.66
C ILE A 115 -3.47 5.80 -2.49
N ILE A 116 -3.40 7.10 -2.25
CA ILE A 116 -4.09 8.11 -3.05
C ILE A 116 -3.17 8.48 -4.21
N GLU A 117 -3.50 7.98 -5.39
CA GLU A 117 -2.62 8.04 -6.56
C GLU A 117 -3.39 8.16 -7.90
N SER A 118 -4.68 8.53 -7.82
CA SER A 118 -5.50 8.88 -8.98
C SER A 118 -6.34 10.13 -8.70
N ALA A 119 -6.77 10.81 -9.76
CA ALA A 119 -7.69 11.95 -9.66
C ALA A 119 -9.00 11.54 -8.98
N ARG A 120 -9.49 10.34 -9.28
CA ARG A 120 -10.67 9.77 -8.63
C ARG A 120 -10.46 9.58 -7.13
N GLY A 121 -9.31 9.02 -6.72
CA GLY A 121 -8.96 8.85 -5.32
C GLY A 121 -8.89 10.19 -4.56
N LEU A 122 -8.40 11.25 -5.21
CA LEU A 122 -8.42 12.61 -4.63
C LEU A 122 -9.83 13.16 -4.46
N LEU A 123 -10.72 12.96 -5.42
CA LEU A 123 -12.12 13.39 -5.31
C LEU A 123 -12.87 12.65 -4.20
N GLU A 124 -12.60 11.38 -4.02
CA GLU A 124 -13.24 10.52 -3.01
C GLU A 124 -12.49 10.52 -1.66
N LEU A 125 -11.41 11.29 -1.53
CA LEU A 125 -10.57 11.33 -0.34
C LEU A 125 -11.35 11.54 0.98
N PRO A 126 -12.39 12.42 1.05
CA PRO A 126 -13.18 12.58 2.27
C PRO A 126 -13.93 11.31 2.70
N ALA A 127 -14.39 10.51 1.74
CA ALA A 127 -15.06 9.24 2.00
C ALA A 127 -14.05 8.15 2.36
N ILE A 128 -12.94 8.06 1.61
CA ILE A 128 -11.84 7.12 1.86
C ILE A 128 -11.29 7.33 3.28
N ALA A 129 -11.02 8.57 3.68
CA ALA A 129 -10.43 8.89 4.98
C ALA A 129 -11.30 8.49 6.19
N ARG A 130 -12.60 8.28 5.98
CA ARG A 130 -13.55 7.85 7.02
C ARG A 130 -13.92 6.37 6.94
N ALA A 131 -13.38 5.65 5.96
CA ALA A 131 -13.70 4.24 5.78
C ALA A 131 -13.27 3.41 6.99
N ALA A 132 -14.06 2.40 7.31
CA ALA A 132 -13.73 1.48 8.39
C ALA A 132 -12.45 0.69 8.08
N GLY A 133 -11.58 0.54 9.08
CA GLY A 133 -10.33 -0.21 8.95
C GLY A 133 -9.13 0.58 8.42
N ILE A 134 -9.31 1.86 8.09
CA ILE A 134 -8.18 2.71 7.72
C ILE A 134 -7.29 3.00 8.94
N GLU A 135 -5.97 2.94 8.74
CA GLU A 135 -4.99 3.34 9.75
C GLU A 135 -4.20 4.57 9.31
N ARG A 136 -3.87 4.66 8.01
CA ARG A 136 -3.01 5.71 7.49
C ARG A 136 -3.30 5.98 6.02
N LEU A 137 -3.42 7.23 5.65
CA LEU A 137 -3.42 7.65 4.24
C LEU A 137 -1.98 7.70 3.72
N THR A 138 -1.79 7.23 2.49
CA THR A 138 -0.51 7.32 1.79
C THR A 138 -0.68 7.99 0.43
N PHE A 139 0.43 8.41 -0.19
CA PHE A 139 0.42 9.22 -1.41
C PHE A 139 1.34 8.62 -2.48
N GLY A 140 0.79 8.35 -3.68
CA GLY A 140 1.51 7.87 -4.85
C GLY A 140 1.71 8.99 -5.89
N ALA A 141 2.80 9.76 -5.76
CA ALA A 141 3.04 10.93 -6.59
C ALA A 141 3.26 10.61 -8.08
N LEU A 142 3.89 9.46 -8.37
CA LEU A 142 4.20 9.06 -9.76
C LEU A 142 2.92 8.71 -10.50
N ASP A 143 2.11 7.83 -9.94
CA ASP A 143 0.88 7.36 -10.57
C ASP A 143 -0.14 8.48 -10.67
N LEU A 144 -0.28 9.33 -9.62
CA LEU A 144 -1.13 10.51 -9.71
C LEU A 144 -0.68 11.46 -10.82
N GLY A 145 0.63 11.65 -10.96
CA GLY A 145 1.19 12.48 -12.05
C GLY A 145 0.85 11.92 -13.43
N LEU A 146 0.92 10.60 -13.61
CA LEU A 146 0.57 9.92 -14.85
C LEU A 146 -0.93 10.00 -15.12
N ASP A 147 -1.77 9.70 -14.12
CA ASP A 147 -3.23 9.74 -14.24
C ASP A 147 -3.75 11.14 -14.62
N MET A 148 -3.14 12.18 -14.06
CA MET A 148 -3.50 13.57 -14.35
C MET A 148 -2.78 14.16 -15.57
N GLY A 149 -1.94 13.39 -16.28
CA GLY A 149 -1.19 13.88 -17.44
C GLY A 149 -0.17 14.99 -17.11
N LEU A 150 0.39 14.98 -15.90
CA LEU A 150 1.33 16.00 -15.45
C LEU A 150 2.74 15.72 -15.99
N SER A 151 3.45 16.77 -16.43
CA SER A 151 4.87 16.69 -16.72
C SER A 151 5.66 16.66 -15.40
N SER A 152 6.31 15.54 -15.10
CA SER A 152 7.01 15.29 -13.82
C SER A 152 8.09 16.32 -13.47
N THR A 153 8.62 17.05 -14.46
CA THR A 153 9.70 18.03 -14.29
C THR A 153 9.22 19.47 -14.16
N SER A 154 7.92 19.75 -14.33
CA SER A 154 7.41 21.12 -14.31
C SER A 154 7.12 21.60 -12.89
N VAL A 155 7.42 22.89 -12.63
CA VAL A 155 7.06 23.56 -11.36
C VAL A 155 5.54 23.57 -11.15
N ALA A 156 4.77 23.67 -12.23
CA ALA A 156 3.31 23.64 -12.15
C ALA A 156 2.79 22.28 -11.67
N ALA A 157 3.34 21.19 -12.22
CA ALA A 157 3.00 19.83 -11.77
C ALA A 157 3.33 19.64 -10.28
N GLN A 158 4.51 20.10 -9.84
CA GLN A 158 4.89 19.98 -8.43
C GLN A 158 3.91 20.72 -7.50
N ARG A 159 3.43 21.91 -7.90
CA ARG A 159 2.42 22.65 -7.14
C ARG A 159 1.09 21.90 -7.04
N ILE A 160 0.67 21.19 -8.10
CA ILE A 160 -0.54 20.36 -8.07
C ILE A 160 -0.34 19.18 -7.12
N LEU A 161 0.79 18.50 -7.18
CA LEU A 161 1.13 17.41 -6.27
C LEU A 161 1.21 17.87 -4.81
N ASP A 162 1.67 19.09 -4.55
CA ASP A 162 1.72 19.67 -3.20
C ASP A 162 0.30 19.95 -2.65
N GLN A 163 -0.65 20.34 -3.51
CA GLN A 163 -2.06 20.47 -3.10
C GLN A 163 -2.66 19.09 -2.74
N ALA A 164 -2.32 18.04 -3.49
CA ALA A 164 -2.73 16.68 -3.15
C ALA A 164 -2.17 16.23 -1.80
N ARG A 165 -0.88 16.48 -1.53
CA ARG A 165 -0.25 16.22 -0.23
C ARG A 165 -0.94 16.97 0.91
N TYR A 166 -1.25 18.27 0.68
CA TYR A 166 -1.96 19.08 1.65
C TYR A 166 -3.36 18.50 1.95
N ALA A 167 -4.11 18.13 0.93
CA ALA A 167 -5.44 17.52 1.10
C ALA A 167 -5.37 16.23 1.91
N ILE A 168 -4.41 15.34 1.59
CA ILE A 168 -4.19 14.09 2.32
C ILE A 168 -3.83 14.37 3.78
N LEU A 169 -2.91 15.32 4.05
CA LEU A 169 -2.54 15.71 5.41
C LEU A 169 -3.77 16.22 6.19
N LEU A 170 -4.61 17.08 5.57
CA LEU A 170 -5.81 17.60 6.18
C LEU A 170 -6.77 16.48 6.58
N HIS A 171 -7.07 15.56 5.66
CA HIS A 171 -7.98 14.44 5.91
C HIS A 171 -7.41 13.37 6.85
N SER A 172 -6.08 13.31 7.02
CA SER A 172 -5.43 12.44 8.03
C SER A 172 -5.66 12.91 9.47
N ARG A 173 -6.28 14.09 9.68
CA ARG A 173 -6.52 14.66 11.01
C ARG A 173 -7.98 14.57 11.45
N LEU A 174 -8.83 14.01 10.60
CA LEU A 174 -10.26 13.80 10.87
C LEU A 174 -10.51 12.42 11.46
#